data_872adec545e93b521a076354bc905001
#
_entry.id   872adec545e93b521a076354bc905001
#
_cell.length_a   1.000
_cell.length_b   1.000
_cell.length_c   1.000
_cell.angle_alpha   90.00
_cell.angle_beta   90.00
_cell.angle_gamma   90.00
#
_symmetry.space_group_name_H-M   'P 1'
#
loop_
_entity.id
_entity.type
_entity.pdbx_description
1 polymer ?
#
loop_
_entity_poly.entity_id
_entity_poly.type
_entity_poly.pdbx_seq_one_letter_code
_entity_poly.pdbx_strand_id
1 'polypeptide(L)'
;ISNMTAGVVGMDLVLLVIAADEGIMPQTREHLAILRLLGVENILVVLNKCDLVDEEWLEMVEQQICEEMQQLLTVGQRNDQVEDKLEYNVDIVRVSAKSGAGIEELRSQILKCVKKQKEMWKIPAFPRLPVDRVFSIKGSGTVVTGTLLDGKIHSGDRVMIYPQQTSCRVRGVQVHEQEAEACEAGQRSALNLVQTDRRQSSDGKFVYRGNVIAPEGSMKVSRYVNAKLTLLPQSKRSIEHQTRLHFYSGTTEVLCRAVPLSCEKVEPGESAYVQLRLEEPAAFCPGDRFIVRFYSPLETIGGGIILEMGEKKERKFHDGVLQRLELLENNLWNQENKCSKEIPDREKSLQEQISLEKRIMDELESWLSAHPYRRGMPKTVLFNQISKGKKEQNREIQKCLILLEEHGNVGCIRLQQENSSIELISPEGYKVKETEEVSKLREIFASQSDENKVFFLNKVELETFFESARKTKKKSRIQSQDELMEILNYMQEKNEITEVCESVYTTTEITFKIRTEVSRMLSVSKVITLSQVKEVFQTSRKNARLIFEYTDRIGFTAKEGAQTERSAGNKLQREQIRGK
;
A
#
# COMPACT_ATOMS: atom_id res chain seq x y z
N ILE A 1 -15.40 0.19 -33.46
CA ILE A 1 -14.14 0.78 -32.90
C ILE A 1 -14.37 1.27 -31.47
N SER A 2 -15.41 2.07 -31.17
CA SER A 2 -15.69 2.53 -29.79
C SER A 2 -15.77 1.38 -28.75
N ASN A 3 -16.28 0.20 -29.13
CA ASN A 3 -16.26 -0.98 -28.26
C ASN A 3 -14.88 -1.64 -28.19
N MET A 4 -14.10 -1.55 -29.26
CA MET A 4 -12.73 -2.06 -29.29
C MET A 4 -11.80 -1.21 -28.42
N THR A 5 -11.84 0.13 -28.57
CA THR A 5 -11.02 1.02 -27.74
C THR A 5 -11.33 0.89 -26.26
N ALA A 6 -12.62 0.77 -25.91
CA ALA A 6 -13.04 0.52 -24.53
C ALA A 6 -12.57 -0.85 -24.00
N GLY A 7 -12.52 -1.87 -24.87
CA GLY A 7 -12.10 -3.21 -24.52
C GLY A 7 -10.58 -3.39 -24.39
N VAL A 8 -9.79 -2.64 -25.17
CA VAL A 8 -8.33 -2.76 -25.20
C VAL A 8 -7.66 -2.13 -23.97
N VAL A 9 -8.31 -1.15 -23.36
CA VAL A 9 -7.76 -0.48 -22.17
C VAL A 9 -7.68 -1.46 -21.00
N GLY A 10 -6.47 -1.67 -20.50
CA GLY A 10 -6.17 -2.61 -19.41
C GLY A 10 -6.04 -4.07 -19.86
N MET A 11 -5.91 -4.34 -21.17
CA MET A 11 -5.57 -5.68 -21.66
C MET A 11 -4.05 -5.89 -21.64
N ASP A 12 -3.66 -7.04 -21.12
CA ASP A 12 -2.26 -7.44 -21.00
C ASP A 12 -1.79 -8.26 -22.22
N LEU A 13 -2.68 -8.99 -22.86
CA LEU A 13 -2.43 -9.81 -24.04
C LEU A 13 -3.62 -9.73 -24.98
N VAL A 14 -3.37 -9.57 -26.26
CA VAL A 14 -4.39 -9.63 -27.31
C VAL A 14 -4.15 -10.86 -28.20
N LEU A 15 -5.17 -11.66 -28.39
CA LEU A 15 -5.19 -12.73 -29.37
C LEU A 15 -5.77 -12.20 -30.67
N LEU A 16 -4.91 -12.09 -31.71
CA LEU A 16 -5.35 -11.73 -33.06
C LEU A 16 -5.71 -12.99 -33.82
N VAL A 17 -6.99 -13.29 -33.91
CA VAL A 17 -7.47 -14.49 -34.59
C VAL A 17 -7.70 -14.19 -36.08
N ILE A 18 -6.98 -14.90 -36.94
CA ILE A 18 -7.07 -14.81 -38.41
C ILE A 18 -7.49 -16.16 -38.94
N ALA A 19 -8.42 -16.17 -39.88
CA ALA A 19 -8.84 -17.39 -40.57
C ALA A 19 -7.83 -17.70 -41.71
N ALA A 20 -7.27 -18.91 -41.70
CA ALA A 20 -6.25 -19.31 -42.68
C ALA A 20 -6.76 -19.32 -44.13
N ASP A 21 -8.06 -19.64 -44.33
CA ASP A 21 -8.73 -19.64 -45.61
C ASP A 21 -8.95 -18.24 -46.20
N GLU A 22 -8.98 -17.20 -45.37
CA GLU A 22 -9.24 -15.80 -45.77
C GLU A 22 -7.98 -14.91 -45.73
N GLY A 23 -7.00 -15.23 -44.88
CA GLY A 23 -5.81 -14.43 -44.68
C GLY A 23 -6.10 -13.08 -44.01
N ILE A 24 -5.25 -12.07 -44.26
CA ILE A 24 -5.38 -10.72 -43.67
C ILE A 24 -6.43 -9.91 -44.45
N MET A 25 -7.55 -9.67 -43.78
CA MET A 25 -8.61 -8.83 -44.31
C MET A 25 -8.39 -7.34 -44.00
N PRO A 26 -9.02 -6.41 -44.76
CA PRO A 26 -8.89 -4.96 -44.49
C PRO A 26 -9.23 -4.55 -43.04
N GLN A 27 -10.23 -5.22 -42.45
CA GLN A 27 -10.59 -5.00 -41.05
C GLN A 27 -9.49 -5.43 -40.08
N THR A 28 -8.79 -6.53 -40.39
CA THR A 28 -7.64 -7.01 -39.58
C THR A 28 -6.53 -5.98 -39.56
N ARG A 29 -6.24 -5.35 -40.72
CA ARG A 29 -5.26 -4.24 -40.81
C ARG A 29 -5.67 -3.03 -39.97
N GLU A 30 -6.94 -2.63 -40.03
CA GLU A 30 -7.45 -1.52 -39.20
C GLU A 30 -7.33 -1.84 -37.71
N HIS A 31 -7.69 -3.08 -37.30
CA HIS A 31 -7.58 -3.50 -35.91
C HIS A 31 -6.13 -3.53 -35.44
N LEU A 32 -5.20 -4.03 -36.24
CA LEU A 32 -3.76 -4.02 -35.92
C LEU A 32 -3.23 -2.59 -35.74
N ALA A 33 -3.59 -1.69 -36.66
CA ALA A 33 -3.19 -0.28 -36.57
C ALA A 33 -3.73 0.37 -35.27
N ILE A 34 -4.97 0.09 -34.89
CA ILE A 34 -5.57 0.58 -33.65
C ILE A 34 -4.86 0.02 -32.42
N LEU A 35 -4.57 -1.29 -32.37
CA LEU A 35 -3.86 -1.94 -31.26
C LEU A 35 -2.48 -1.29 -31.08
N ARG A 36 -1.78 -1.02 -32.17
CA ARG A 36 -0.48 -0.36 -32.15
C ARG A 36 -0.56 1.08 -31.60
N LEU A 37 -1.51 1.87 -32.10
CA LEU A 37 -1.73 3.24 -31.63
C LEU A 37 -2.10 3.30 -30.15
N LEU A 38 -2.82 2.29 -29.65
CA LEU A 38 -3.15 2.15 -28.24
C LEU A 38 -2.01 1.58 -27.39
N GLY A 39 -0.85 1.26 -27.99
CA GLY A 39 0.34 0.81 -27.27
C GLY A 39 0.24 -0.63 -26.74
N VAL A 40 -0.52 -1.50 -27.40
CA VAL A 40 -0.54 -2.93 -27.06
C VAL A 40 0.75 -3.56 -27.53
N GLU A 41 1.55 -4.06 -26.60
CA GLU A 41 2.87 -4.65 -26.87
C GLU A 41 2.80 -6.16 -27.13
N ASN A 42 1.88 -6.85 -26.41
CA ASN A 42 1.78 -8.30 -26.48
C ASN A 42 0.60 -8.70 -27.39
N ILE A 43 0.92 -9.08 -28.61
CA ILE A 43 -0.05 -9.61 -29.58
C ILE A 43 0.40 -11.02 -29.95
N LEU A 44 -0.46 -12.02 -29.68
CA LEU A 44 -0.29 -13.39 -30.12
C LEU A 44 -1.21 -13.64 -31.32
N VAL A 45 -0.65 -13.99 -32.45
CA VAL A 45 -1.44 -14.30 -33.66
C VAL A 45 -1.89 -15.74 -33.61
N VAL A 46 -3.19 -15.95 -33.81
CA VAL A 46 -3.82 -17.27 -33.85
C VAL A 46 -4.36 -17.50 -35.25
N LEU A 47 -3.66 -18.33 -36.03
CA LEU A 47 -4.09 -18.71 -37.37
C LEU A 47 -5.05 -19.89 -37.24
N ASN A 48 -6.36 -19.61 -37.37
CA ASN A 48 -7.43 -20.60 -37.19
C ASN A 48 -7.89 -21.18 -38.52
N LYS A 49 -8.62 -22.29 -38.49
CA LYS A 49 -9.11 -23.05 -39.62
C LYS A 49 -8.00 -23.67 -40.48
N CYS A 50 -6.87 -24.03 -39.88
CA CYS A 50 -5.75 -24.64 -40.59
C CYS A 50 -6.10 -26.01 -41.21
N ASP A 51 -7.23 -26.62 -40.81
CA ASP A 51 -7.77 -27.86 -41.41
C ASP A 51 -8.37 -27.68 -42.80
N LEU A 52 -8.57 -26.43 -43.27
CA LEU A 52 -9.21 -26.14 -44.56
C LEU A 52 -8.23 -25.84 -45.70
N VAL A 53 -6.95 -25.70 -45.42
CA VAL A 53 -5.93 -25.27 -46.37
C VAL A 53 -4.70 -26.18 -46.28
N ASP A 54 -3.87 -26.18 -47.32
CA ASP A 54 -2.62 -26.93 -47.39
C ASP A 54 -1.45 -26.17 -46.73
N GLU A 55 -0.31 -26.83 -46.59
CA GLU A 55 0.88 -26.30 -45.91
C GLU A 55 1.49 -25.11 -46.67
N GLU A 56 1.52 -25.16 -48.01
CA GLU A 56 2.07 -24.08 -48.82
C GLU A 56 1.26 -22.78 -48.63
N TRP A 57 -0.04 -22.89 -48.55
CA TRP A 57 -0.92 -21.75 -48.27
C TRP A 57 -0.73 -21.21 -46.87
N LEU A 58 -0.56 -22.08 -45.85
CA LEU A 58 -0.33 -21.66 -44.49
C LEU A 58 0.97 -20.85 -44.39
N GLU A 59 2.08 -21.32 -44.98
CA GLU A 59 3.35 -20.61 -44.99
C GLU A 59 3.24 -19.23 -45.68
N MET A 60 2.51 -19.13 -46.76
CA MET A 60 2.30 -17.86 -47.48
C MET A 60 1.50 -16.86 -46.60
N VAL A 61 0.44 -17.32 -45.92
CA VAL A 61 -0.35 -16.46 -45.02
C VAL A 61 0.46 -16.02 -43.83
N GLU A 62 1.29 -16.88 -43.24
CA GLU A 62 2.20 -16.52 -42.14
C GLU A 62 3.21 -15.47 -42.56
N GLN A 63 3.83 -15.61 -43.75
CA GLN A 63 4.74 -14.61 -44.28
C GLN A 63 4.03 -13.25 -44.45
N GLN A 64 2.81 -13.25 -45.01
CA GLN A 64 2.02 -12.04 -45.16
C GLN A 64 1.71 -11.39 -43.81
N ILE A 65 1.40 -12.17 -42.76
CA ILE A 65 1.17 -11.68 -41.40
C ILE A 65 2.45 -11.02 -40.86
N CYS A 66 3.61 -11.67 -41.02
CA CYS A 66 4.89 -11.13 -40.57
C CYS A 66 5.22 -9.80 -41.23
N GLU A 67 5.05 -9.70 -42.55
CA GLU A 67 5.28 -8.47 -43.31
C GLU A 67 4.38 -7.30 -42.85
N GLU A 68 3.07 -7.54 -42.67
CA GLU A 68 2.12 -6.52 -42.20
C GLU A 68 2.43 -6.08 -40.76
N MET A 69 2.79 -7.02 -39.90
CA MET A 69 3.18 -6.71 -38.52
C MET A 69 4.46 -5.88 -38.47
N GLN A 70 5.49 -6.20 -39.28
CA GLN A 70 6.74 -5.43 -39.38
C GLN A 70 6.51 -4.01 -39.88
N GLN A 71 5.66 -3.82 -40.91
CA GLN A 71 5.30 -2.49 -41.41
C GLN A 71 4.65 -1.62 -40.36
N LEU A 72 3.76 -2.20 -39.51
CA LEU A 72 3.08 -1.49 -38.44
C LEU A 72 4.02 -1.15 -37.27
N LEU A 73 5.05 -1.96 -37.01
CA LEU A 73 6.02 -1.75 -35.94
C LEU A 73 6.95 -0.56 -36.19
N THR A 74 7.16 -0.18 -37.44
CA THR A 74 7.99 0.98 -37.81
C THR A 74 7.27 2.31 -37.66
N VAL A 75 5.94 2.34 -37.52
CA VAL A 75 5.16 3.57 -37.37
C VAL A 75 5.40 4.21 -36.01
N GLY A 76 5.91 5.45 -36.00
CA GLY A 76 6.05 6.26 -34.76
C GLY A 76 7.32 6.03 -33.94
N GLN A 77 8.30 5.26 -34.43
CA GLN A 77 9.63 5.18 -33.79
C GLN A 77 10.47 6.42 -34.14
N ARG A 78 11.25 6.92 -33.15
CA ARG A 78 12.23 7.99 -33.41
C ARG A 78 13.34 7.48 -34.35
N ASN A 79 13.68 8.25 -35.37
CA ASN A 79 14.73 7.93 -36.36
C ASN A 79 16.12 7.64 -35.76
N ASP A 80 16.36 7.99 -34.51
CA ASP A 80 17.67 7.86 -33.86
C ASP A 80 17.95 6.47 -33.27
N GLN A 81 16.99 5.51 -33.34
CA GLN A 81 17.15 4.14 -32.81
C GLN A 81 17.04 3.04 -33.89
N VAL A 82 17.20 3.38 -35.16
CA VAL A 82 17.04 2.44 -36.29
C VAL A 82 18.22 1.47 -36.48
N GLU A 83 19.29 1.54 -35.66
CA GLU A 83 20.46 0.64 -35.81
C GLU A 83 20.29 -0.76 -35.19
N ASP A 84 19.38 -0.97 -34.25
CA ASP A 84 19.02 -2.30 -33.83
C ASP A 84 17.72 -2.75 -34.56
N LYS A 85 17.88 -3.46 -35.67
CA LYS A 85 16.81 -4.32 -36.22
C LYS A 85 16.51 -5.40 -35.20
N LEU A 86 15.67 -5.07 -34.19
CA LEU A 86 14.96 -6.08 -33.41
C LEU A 86 14.09 -6.84 -34.43
N GLU A 87 14.54 -8.04 -34.82
CA GLU A 87 13.67 -9.04 -35.43
C GLU A 87 12.53 -9.30 -34.41
N TYR A 88 11.44 -8.57 -34.57
CA TYR A 88 10.24 -8.87 -33.82
C TYR A 88 9.74 -10.23 -34.31
N ASN A 89 10.06 -11.28 -33.57
CA ASN A 89 9.47 -12.59 -33.76
C ASN A 89 7.99 -12.45 -33.43
N VAL A 90 7.16 -12.45 -34.46
CA VAL A 90 5.70 -12.52 -34.32
C VAL A 90 5.37 -13.96 -33.94
N ASP A 91 4.91 -14.17 -32.70
CA ASP A 91 4.47 -15.49 -32.29
C ASP A 91 3.14 -15.83 -33.00
N ILE A 92 3.20 -16.77 -33.94
CA ILE A 92 2.03 -17.29 -34.68
C ILE A 92 1.77 -18.71 -34.21
N VAL A 93 0.53 -19.00 -33.85
CA VAL A 93 0.09 -20.35 -33.45
C VAL A 93 -0.99 -20.83 -34.41
N ARG A 94 -0.74 -21.97 -35.06
CA ARG A 94 -1.68 -22.62 -35.96
C ARG A 94 -2.69 -23.43 -35.17
N VAL A 95 -3.97 -23.22 -35.42
CA VAL A 95 -5.04 -23.95 -34.71
C VAL A 95 -6.17 -24.33 -35.65
N SER A 96 -6.89 -25.36 -35.29
CA SER A 96 -8.22 -25.63 -35.79
C SER A 96 -9.18 -25.79 -34.61
N ALA A 97 -9.99 -24.77 -34.37
CA ALA A 97 -10.98 -24.82 -33.28
C ALA A 97 -12.01 -25.95 -33.47
N LYS A 98 -12.21 -26.39 -34.72
CA LYS A 98 -13.15 -27.49 -35.07
C LYS A 98 -12.58 -28.86 -34.71
N SER A 99 -11.31 -29.12 -35.02
CA SER A 99 -10.66 -30.43 -34.76
C SER A 99 -9.96 -30.48 -33.40
N GLY A 100 -9.68 -29.32 -32.76
CA GLY A 100 -8.91 -29.22 -31.56
C GLY A 100 -7.39 -29.18 -31.76
N ALA A 101 -6.92 -29.27 -33.01
CA ALA A 101 -5.49 -29.21 -33.34
C ALA A 101 -4.89 -27.85 -32.94
N GLY A 102 -3.67 -27.86 -32.35
CA GLY A 102 -2.93 -26.66 -31.95
C GLY A 102 -3.45 -25.97 -30.68
N ILE A 103 -4.55 -26.40 -30.08
CA ILE A 103 -5.15 -25.72 -28.88
C ILE A 103 -4.21 -25.82 -27.66
N GLU A 104 -3.56 -26.94 -27.44
CA GLU A 104 -2.62 -27.08 -26.30
C GLU A 104 -1.35 -26.23 -26.49
N GLU A 105 -0.88 -26.06 -27.72
CA GLU A 105 0.22 -25.15 -28.04
C GLU A 105 -0.19 -23.69 -27.77
N LEU A 106 -1.38 -23.28 -28.25
CA LEU A 106 -1.95 -21.95 -27.97
C LEU A 106 -2.00 -21.69 -26.46
N ARG A 107 -2.49 -22.65 -25.69
CA ARG A 107 -2.57 -22.57 -24.23
C ARG A 107 -1.19 -22.39 -23.59
N SER A 108 -0.20 -23.11 -24.08
CA SER A 108 1.20 -23.01 -23.61
C SER A 108 1.79 -21.62 -23.92
N GLN A 109 1.54 -21.07 -25.10
CA GLN A 109 2.03 -19.74 -25.48
C GLN A 109 1.34 -18.63 -24.67
N ILE A 110 0.02 -18.70 -24.46
CA ILE A 110 -0.68 -17.77 -23.56
C ILE A 110 -0.06 -17.77 -22.16
N LEU A 111 0.20 -18.94 -21.59
CA LEU A 111 0.83 -19.06 -20.27
C LEU A 111 2.23 -18.47 -20.22
N LYS A 112 3.02 -18.61 -21.28
CA LYS A 112 4.35 -17.97 -21.38
C LYS A 112 4.24 -16.45 -21.40
N CYS A 113 3.32 -15.90 -22.22
CA CYS A 113 3.07 -14.45 -22.29
C CYS A 113 2.65 -13.90 -20.91
N VAL A 114 1.70 -14.56 -20.23
CA VAL A 114 1.23 -14.13 -18.89
C VAL A 114 2.34 -14.18 -17.84
N LYS A 115 3.24 -15.19 -17.88
CA LYS A 115 4.38 -15.25 -16.96
C LYS A 115 5.37 -14.11 -17.19
N LYS A 116 5.70 -13.81 -18.45
CA LYS A 116 6.61 -12.71 -18.81
C LYS A 116 6.07 -11.35 -18.37
N GLN A 117 4.76 -11.18 -18.35
CA GLN A 117 4.12 -9.91 -18.00
C GLN A 117 4.02 -9.65 -16.50
N LYS A 118 3.96 -10.69 -15.64
CA LYS A 118 4.00 -10.53 -14.18
C LYS A 118 5.24 -9.79 -13.70
N GLU A 119 6.29 -9.76 -14.50
CA GLU A 119 7.56 -9.09 -14.22
C GLU A 119 7.52 -7.57 -14.53
N MET A 120 6.52 -7.10 -15.29
CA MET A 120 6.39 -5.70 -15.72
C MET A 120 5.30 -4.93 -14.96
N TRP A 121 5.39 -4.87 -13.64
CA TRP A 121 4.42 -4.11 -12.83
C TRP A 121 4.65 -2.60 -12.99
N LYS A 122 3.62 -1.89 -13.48
CA LYS A 122 3.60 -0.42 -13.53
C LYS A 122 3.52 0.14 -12.12
N ILE A 123 4.15 1.32 -11.89
CA ILE A 123 4.02 2.05 -10.63
C ILE A 123 2.55 2.38 -10.43
N PRO A 124 1.92 2.00 -9.31
CA PRO A 124 0.52 2.30 -9.10
C PRO A 124 0.32 3.82 -9.04
N ALA A 125 -0.44 4.35 -10.01
CA ALA A 125 -1.03 5.66 -9.91
C ALA A 125 -2.29 5.59 -9.00
N PHE A 126 -3.07 6.65 -8.93
CA PHE A 126 -4.36 6.60 -8.24
C PHE A 126 -5.37 5.70 -8.99
N PRO A 127 -6.31 5.05 -8.28
CA PRO A 127 -7.28 4.17 -8.91
C PRO A 127 -8.17 4.92 -9.91
N ARG A 128 -8.32 4.35 -11.12
CA ARG A 128 -9.16 4.90 -12.20
C ARG A 128 -9.97 3.79 -12.84
N LEU A 129 -11.30 3.99 -12.92
CA LEU A 129 -12.20 3.06 -13.59
C LEU A 129 -12.97 3.81 -14.70
N PRO A 130 -12.54 3.69 -15.98
CA PRO A 130 -13.32 4.16 -17.11
C PRO A 130 -14.63 3.35 -17.23
N VAL A 131 -15.76 4.04 -17.26
CA VAL A 131 -17.09 3.42 -17.28
C VAL A 131 -17.46 2.95 -18.69
N ASP A 132 -17.65 1.65 -18.87
CA ASP A 132 -18.07 1.06 -20.14
C ASP A 132 -19.58 0.81 -20.22
N ARG A 133 -20.25 0.53 -19.09
CA ARG A 133 -21.70 0.34 -19.01
C ARG A 133 -22.26 0.92 -17.73
N VAL A 134 -23.51 1.34 -17.80
CA VAL A 134 -24.27 1.88 -16.67
C VAL A 134 -25.61 1.15 -16.59
N PHE A 135 -25.95 0.65 -15.42
CA PHE A 135 -27.19 -0.04 -15.12
C PHE A 135 -27.92 0.64 -13.97
N SER A 136 -29.22 0.80 -14.09
CA SER A 136 -30.09 1.23 -12.99
C SER A 136 -30.88 0.03 -12.49
N ILE A 137 -30.60 -0.41 -11.27
CA ILE A 137 -31.23 -1.60 -10.67
C ILE A 137 -32.23 -1.12 -9.61
N LYS A 138 -33.51 -1.48 -9.75
CA LYS A 138 -34.54 -1.14 -8.76
C LYS A 138 -34.14 -1.66 -7.37
N GLY A 139 -34.06 -0.76 -6.38
CA GLY A 139 -33.68 -1.09 -5.00
C GLY A 139 -32.17 -1.08 -4.72
N SER A 140 -31.31 -1.32 -5.71
CA SER A 140 -29.85 -1.33 -5.54
C SER A 140 -29.16 -0.04 -5.98
N GLY A 141 -29.82 0.82 -6.78
CA GLY A 141 -29.27 2.08 -7.24
C GLY A 141 -28.57 1.99 -8.59
N THR A 142 -27.52 2.78 -8.79
CA THR A 142 -26.76 2.84 -10.04
C THR A 142 -25.52 1.94 -9.95
N VAL A 143 -25.42 0.98 -10.87
CA VAL A 143 -24.26 0.10 -11.01
C VAL A 143 -23.54 0.44 -12.30
N VAL A 144 -22.23 0.62 -12.21
CA VAL A 144 -21.37 0.86 -13.37
C VAL A 144 -20.36 -0.27 -13.51
N THR A 145 -19.96 -0.56 -14.74
CA THR A 145 -18.89 -1.53 -15.02
C THR A 145 -17.74 -0.88 -15.76
N GLY A 146 -16.55 -1.42 -15.56
CA GLY A 146 -15.31 -0.98 -16.21
C GLY A 146 -14.13 -1.84 -15.77
N THR A 147 -12.97 -1.64 -16.38
CA THR A 147 -11.71 -2.23 -15.95
C THR A 147 -10.97 -1.21 -15.09
N LEU A 148 -10.59 -1.58 -13.87
CA LEU A 148 -9.77 -0.74 -13.02
C LEU A 148 -8.36 -0.68 -13.58
N LEU A 149 -7.85 0.52 -13.90
CA LEU A 149 -6.56 0.69 -14.56
C LEU A 149 -5.40 0.66 -13.57
N ASP A 150 -5.58 1.32 -12.43
CA ASP A 150 -4.53 1.49 -11.43
C ASP A 150 -5.11 1.35 -10.02
N GLY A 151 -4.27 1.04 -9.03
CA GLY A 151 -4.61 1.03 -7.61
C GLY A 151 -5.68 0.03 -7.19
N LYS A 152 -6.41 0.38 -6.14
CA LYS A 152 -7.51 -0.42 -5.57
C LYS A 152 -8.69 0.48 -5.21
N ILE A 153 -9.92 -0.03 -5.34
CA ILE A 153 -11.14 0.62 -4.85
C ILE A 153 -11.86 -0.34 -3.90
N HIS A 154 -12.17 0.16 -2.71
CA HIS A 154 -12.87 -0.62 -1.67
C HIS A 154 -14.35 -0.25 -1.58
N SER A 155 -15.13 -1.16 -1.07
CA SER A 155 -16.48 -0.85 -0.64
C SER A 155 -16.42 0.19 0.50
N GLY A 156 -17.20 1.27 0.39
CA GLY A 156 -17.18 2.40 1.32
C GLY A 156 -16.37 3.61 0.87
N ASP A 157 -15.50 3.48 -0.12
CA ASP A 157 -14.65 4.57 -0.61
C ASP A 157 -15.46 5.75 -1.16
N ARG A 158 -14.90 6.95 -1.00
CA ARG A 158 -15.40 8.16 -1.66
C ARG A 158 -14.68 8.34 -2.98
N VAL A 159 -15.46 8.48 -4.03
CA VAL A 159 -14.98 8.64 -5.40
C VAL A 159 -15.71 9.79 -6.09
N MET A 160 -15.10 10.30 -7.15
CA MET A 160 -15.68 11.34 -7.99
C MET A 160 -15.86 10.84 -9.41
N ILE A 161 -16.95 11.23 -10.05
CA ILE A 161 -17.25 10.93 -11.45
C ILE A 161 -16.80 12.10 -12.29
N TYR A 162 -15.87 11.86 -13.18
CA TYR A 162 -15.34 12.85 -14.12
C TYR A 162 -15.96 12.66 -15.52
N PRO A 163 -16.20 13.75 -16.29
CA PRO A 163 -15.84 15.13 -16.02
C PRO A 163 -16.84 15.92 -15.18
N GLN A 164 -18.00 15.38 -14.80
CA GLN A 164 -19.07 16.11 -14.10
C GLN A 164 -18.68 16.55 -12.68
N GLN A 165 -17.64 15.97 -12.11
CA GLN A 165 -17.17 16.21 -10.74
C GLN A 165 -18.26 15.95 -9.70
N THR A 166 -19.00 14.87 -9.88
CA THR A 166 -20.06 14.42 -8.97
C THR A 166 -19.47 13.47 -7.92
N SER A 167 -19.61 13.83 -6.65
CA SER A 167 -19.12 13.01 -5.54
C SER A 167 -20.07 11.85 -5.27
N CYS A 168 -19.49 10.65 -5.13
CA CYS A 168 -20.21 9.41 -4.88
C CYS A 168 -19.52 8.57 -3.81
N ARG A 169 -20.28 7.64 -3.23
CA ARG A 169 -19.75 6.59 -2.37
C ARG A 169 -19.94 5.23 -3.02
N VAL A 170 -18.93 4.40 -2.98
CA VAL A 170 -19.01 2.99 -3.41
C VAL A 170 -19.76 2.21 -2.33
N ARG A 171 -20.95 1.71 -2.64
CA ARG A 171 -21.78 0.91 -1.73
C ARG A 171 -21.37 -0.57 -1.74
N GLY A 172 -20.88 -1.06 -2.86
CA GLY A 172 -20.46 -2.44 -3.03
C GLY A 172 -19.62 -2.60 -4.29
N VAL A 173 -18.77 -3.60 -4.30
CA VAL A 173 -17.87 -3.98 -5.38
C VAL A 173 -18.20 -5.42 -5.77
N GLN A 174 -18.20 -5.71 -7.08
CA GLN A 174 -18.29 -7.07 -7.60
C GLN A 174 -17.17 -7.31 -8.61
N VAL A 175 -16.50 -8.45 -8.48
CA VAL A 175 -15.46 -8.93 -9.39
C VAL A 175 -15.85 -10.35 -9.84
N HIS A 176 -15.82 -10.61 -11.14
CA HIS A 176 -16.26 -11.91 -11.71
C HIS A 176 -17.65 -12.36 -11.23
N GLU A 177 -18.61 -11.41 -11.17
CA GLU A 177 -20.01 -11.65 -10.72
C GLU A 177 -20.15 -12.04 -9.24
N GLN A 178 -19.08 -11.96 -8.45
CA GLN A 178 -19.09 -12.22 -7.01
C GLN A 178 -18.86 -10.93 -6.22
N GLU A 179 -19.51 -10.80 -5.08
CA GLU A 179 -19.27 -9.70 -4.16
C GLU A 179 -17.84 -9.77 -3.61
N ALA A 180 -17.17 -8.62 -3.58
CA ALA A 180 -15.82 -8.46 -3.09
C ALA A 180 -15.71 -7.21 -2.20
N GLU A 181 -14.77 -7.20 -1.27
CA GLU A 181 -14.49 -6.01 -0.45
C GLU A 181 -13.79 -4.91 -1.25
N ALA A 182 -12.97 -5.31 -2.24
CA ALA A 182 -12.24 -4.41 -3.10
C ALA A 182 -12.05 -4.99 -4.50
N CYS A 183 -11.74 -4.12 -5.48
CA CYS A 183 -11.23 -4.49 -6.79
C CYS A 183 -9.82 -3.92 -6.99
N GLU A 184 -9.01 -4.64 -7.77
CA GLU A 184 -7.61 -4.33 -8.04
C GLU A 184 -7.39 -3.95 -9.52
N ALA A 185 -6.25 -3.29 -9.79
CA ALA A 185 -5.84 -2.95 -11.15
C ALA A 185 -5.85 -4.18 -12.09
N GLY A 186 -6.30 -3.99 -13.33
CA GLY A 186 -6.47 -5.05 -14.32
C GLY A 186 -7.80 -5.82 -14.22
N GLN A 187 -8.53 -5.71 -13.10
CA GLN A 187 -9.78 -6.43 -12.92
C GLN A 187 -10.96 -5.68 -13.56
N ARG A 188 -11.78 -6.43 -14.30
CA ARG A 188 -13.09 -5.95 -14.71
C ARG A 188 -14.06 -6.04 -13.54
N SER A 189 -14.59 -4.88 -13.12
CA SER A 189 -15.36 -4.76 -11.88
C SER A 189 -16.68 -4.04 -12.11
N ALA A 190 -17.66 -4.34 -11.25
CA ALA A 190 -18.90 -3.59 -11.14
C ALA A 190 -18.92 -2.83 -9.80
N LEU A 191 -19.17 -1.53 -9.85
CA LEU A 191 -19.28 -0.67 -8.69
C LEU A 191 -20.73 -0.22 -8.52
N ASN A 192 -21.30 -0.45 -7.35
CA ASN A 192 -22.58 0.13 -6.96
C ASN A 192 -22.33 1.51 -6.34
N LEU A 193 -22.84 2.56 -6.98
CA LEU A 193 -22.59 3.95 -6.62
C LEU A 193 -23.82 4.62 -6.02
N VAL A 194 -23.58 5.34 -4.92
CA VAL A 194 -24.58 6.23 -4.31
C VAL A 194 -24.07 7.65 -4.38
N GLN A 195 -24.82 8.51 -5.03
CA GLN A 195 -24.52 9.93 -5.13
C GLN A 195 -24.60 10.57 -3.73
N THR A 196 -23.58 11.34 -3.35
CA THR A 196 -23.49 12.00 -2.04
C THR A 196 -23.84 13.49 -2.13
N ASP A 197 -23.66 14.10 -3.29
CA ASP A 197 -24.08 15.47 -3.55
C ASP A 197 -25.46 15.49 -4.25
N ARG A 198 -26.23 16.57 -4.03
CA ARG A 198 -27.60 16.72 -4.58
C ARG A 198 -27.63 17.26 -6.01
N ARG A 199 -26.52 17.25 -6.74
CA ARG A 199 -26.47 17.69 -8.13
C ARG A 199 -27.11 16.63 -9.03
N GLN A 200 -28.35 16.82 -9.41
CA GLN A 200 -29.03 15.97 -10.40
C GLN A 200 -28.91 16.61 -11.79
N SER A 201 -28.60 15.80 -12.79
CA SER A 201 -28.80 16.18 -14.19
C SER A 201 -30.30 16.17 -14.53
N SER A 202 -30.66 16.85 -15.62
CA SER A 202 -32.04 17.00 -16.07
C SER A 202 -32.77 15.67 -16.35
N ASP A 203 -32.01 14.59 -16.62
CA ASP A 203 -32.52 13.24 -16.90
C ASP A 203 -32.44 12.29 -15.69
N GLY A 204 -32.06 12.81 -14.51
CA GLY A 204 -31.96 12.03 -13.26
C GLY A 204 -30.77 11.06 -13.20
N LYS A 205 -29.93 11.03 -14.24
CA LYS A 205 -28.71 10.22 -14.27
C LYS A 205 -27.51 11.09 -13.87
N PHE A 206 -26.59 10.53 -13.12
CA PHE A 206 -25.38 11.21 -12.66
C PHE A 206 -24.08 10.61 -13.21
N VAL A 207 -24.17 9.48 -13.93
CA VAL A 207 -23.05 8.77 -14.57
C VAL A 207 -23.45 8.23 -15.94
N TYR A 208 -22.52 8.29 -16.87
CA TYR A 208 -22.69 7.85 -18.26
C TYR A 208 -21.50 7.01 -18.71
N ARG A 209 -21.67 6.23 -19.78
CA ARG A 209 -20.55 5.61 -20.49
C ARG A 209 -19.56 6.67 -20.93
N GLY A 210 -18.27 6.43 -20.79
CA GLY A 210 -17.20 7.38 -21.08
C GLY A 210 -16.78 8.25 -19.89
N ASN A 211 -17.52 8.22 -18.77
CA ASN A 211 -17.05 8.83 -17.54
C ASN A 211 -15.92 8.03 -16.92
N VAL A 212 -15.13 8.67 -16.05
CA VAL A 212 -14.08 8.02 -15.29
C VAL A 212 -14.38 8.18 -13.80
N ILE A 213 -14.30 7.09 -13.07
CA ILE A 213 -14.40 7.08 -11.61
C ILE A 213 -12.99 7.07 -11.04
N ALA A 214 -12.68 8.05 -10.19
CA ALA A 214 -11.38 8.20 -9.55
C ALA A 214 -11.53 8.92 -8.20
N PRO A 215 -10.48 8.96 -7.34
CA PRO A 215 -10.52 9.74 -6.09
C PRO A 215 -10.86 11.21 -6.32
N GLU A 216 -11.45 11.86 -5.32
CA GLU A 216 -11.78 13.29 -5.38
C GLU A 216 -10.53 14.13 -5.62
N GLY A 217 -10.58 15.06 -6.60
CA GLY A 217 -9.49 15.97 -6.93
C GLY A 217 -8.30 15.34 -7.68
N SER A 218 -8.35 14.04 -8.01
CA SER A 218 -7.23 13.34 -8.65
C SER A 218 -7.08 13.62 -10.14
N MET A 219 -8.15 14.05 -10.84
CA MET A 219 -8.12 14.28 -12.29
C MET A 219 -8.46 15.73 -12.64
N LYS A 220 -7.77 16.26 -13.65
CA LYS A 220 -8.03 17.59 -14.21
C LYS A 220 -9.06 17.48 -15.34
N VAL A 221 -10.11 18.30 -15.26
CA VAL A 221 -11.14 18.41 -16.30
C VAL A 221 -10.80 19.56 -17.22
N SER A 222 -10.75 19.32 -18.53
CA SER A 222 -10.50 20.36 -19.53
C SER A 222 -11.16 20.05 -20.87
N ARG A 223 -11.26 21.08 -21.72
CA ARG A 223 -11.57 20.96 -23.15
C ARG A 223 -10.30 20.98 -24.03
N TYR A 224 -9.14 21.13 -23.45
CA TYR A 224 -7.87 21.21 -24.18
C TYR A 224 -6.98 20.03 -23.81
N VAL A 225 -6.60 19.24 -24.78
CA VAL A 225 -5.69 18.11 -24.63
C VAL A 225 -4.46 18.42 -25.46
N ASN A 226 -3.30 18.56 -24.83
CA ASN A 226 -2.02 18.67 -25.50
C ASN A 226 -1.41 17.26 -25.63
N ALA A 227 -1.10 16.87 -26.86
CA ALA A 227 -0.74 15.48 -27.18
C ALA A 227 0.33 15.40 -28.25
N LYS A 228 1.02 14.27 -28.33
CA LYS A 228 1.77 13.86 -29.52
C LYS A 228 0.87 12.97 -30.37
N LEU A 229 0.61 13.38 -31.59
CA LEU A 229 -0.22 12.69 -32.56
C LEU A 229 0.68 12.13 -33.67
N THR A 230 0.46 10.87 -34.04
CA THR A 230 1.08 10.21 -35.18
C THR A 230 0.00 9.82 -36.17
N LEU A 231 0.14 10.21 -37.44
CA LEU A 231 -0.75 9.76 -38.49
C LEU A 231 -0.26 8.44 -39.08
N LEU A 232 -1.23 7.57 -39.40
CA LEU A 232 -0.95 6.32 -40.08
C LEU A 232 -0.45 6.59 -41.52
N PRO A 233 0.56 5.86 -42.02
CA PRO A 233 1.04 6.02 -43.38
C PRO A 233 -0.01 5.79 -44.46
N GLN A 234 -1.00 4.91 -44.13
CA GLN A 234 -2.11 4.58 -45.05
C GLN A 234 -3.21 5.66 -45.07
N SER A 235 -3.13 6.69 -44.20
CA SER A 235 -4.09 7.78 -44.22
C SER A 235 -4.03 8.53 -45.54
N LYS A 236 -5.17 8.81 -46.14
CA LYS A 236 -5.28 9.54 -47.40
C LYS A 236 -5.24 11.06 -47.26
N ARG A 237 -5.29 11.54 -46.02
CA ARG A 237 -5.45 12.97 -45.73
C ARG A 237 -4.53 13.39 -44.60
N SER A 238 -4.04 14.62 -44.70
CA SER A 238 -3.32 15.33 -43.65
C SER A 238 -4.30 15.96 -42.63
N ILE A 239 -3.78 16.28 -41.46
CA ILE A 239 -4.48 17.07 -40.45
C ILE A 239 -4.00 18.51 -40.53
N GLU A 240 -4.93 19.42 -40.84
CA GLU A 240 -4.73 20.86 -40.92
C GLU A 240 -5.33 21.56 -39.70
N HIS A 241 -5.12 22.89 -39.62
CA HIS A 241 -5.66 23.72 -38.56
C HIS A 241 -7.20 23.60 -38.47
N GLN A 242 -7.73 23.27 -37.26
CA GLN A 242 -9.15 23.11 -36.97
C GLN A 242 -9.82 21.91 -37.67
N THR A 243 -9.06 20.93 -38.14
CA THR A 243 -9.63 19.67 -38.66
C THR A 243 -10.51 19.03 -37.61
N ARG A 244 -11.78 18.75 -37.95
CA ARG A 244 -12.75 18.14 -37.04
C ARG A 244 -12.63 16.63 -37.05
N LEU A 245 -12.47 16.04 -35.87
CA LEU A 245 -12.17 14.61 -35.66
C LEU A 245 -13.04 14.03 -34.56
N HIS A 246 -13.30 12.74 -34.65
CA HIS A 246 -13.69 11.94 -33.51
C HIS A 246 -12.44 11.56 -32.73
N PHE A 247 -12.46 11.80 -31.43
CA PHE A 247 -11.41 11.46 -30.48
C PHE A 247 -11.89 10.34 -29.57
N TYR A 248 -11.08 9.28 -29.42
CA TYR A 248 -11.37 8.13 -28.59
C TYR A 248 -10.20 7.90 -27.64
N SER A 249 -10.48 7.84 -26.34
CA SER A 249 -9.50 7.45 -25.31
C SER A 249 -10.21 6.65 -24.22
N GLY A 250 -9.79 5.43 -23.99
CA GLY A 250 -10.52 4.51 -23.11
C GLY A 250 -11.95 4.29 -23.58
N THR A 251 -12.90 4.55 -22.67
CA THR A 251 -14.34 4.43 -22.95
C THR A 251 -14.95 5.75 -23.47
N THR A 252 -14.18 6.84 -23.45
CA THR A 252 -14.62 8.18 -23.82
C THR A 252 -14.58 8.38 -25.33
N GLU A 253 -15.66 8.91 -25.90
CA GLU A 253 -15.77 9.35 -27.28
C GLU A 253 -16.24 10.79 -27.30
N VAL A 254 -15.46 11.70 -27.90
CA VAL A 254 -15.76 13.14 -27.97
C VAL A 254 -15.33 13.68 -29.33
N LEU A 255 -16.11 14.63 -29.87
CA LEU A 255 -15.69 15.40 -31.05
C LEU A 255 -14.65 16.44 -30.66
N CYS A 256 -13.65 16.63 -31.49
CA CYS A 256 -12.61 17.61 -31.27
C CYS A 256 -12.20 18.33 -32.56
N ARG A 257 -11.46 19.41 -32.39
CA ARG A 257 -10.75 20.11 -33.45
C ARG A 257 -9.25 20.03 -33.21
N ALA A 258 -8.54 19.45 -34.13
CA ALA A 258 -7.09 19.32 -34.05
C ALA A 258 -6.40 20.64 -34.48
N VAL A 259 -5.41 21.06 -33.72
CA VAL A 259 -4.58 22.21 -34.00
C VAL A 259 -3.12 21.78 -33.91
N PRO A 260 -2.43 21.56 -35.05
CA PRO A 260 -1.00 21.32 -35.05
C PRO A 260 -0.26 22.49 -34.41
N LEU A 261 0.68 22.21 -33.49
CA LEU A 261 1.46 23.22 -32.75
C LEU A 261 2.89 23.35 -33.29
N SER A 262 3.48 22.23 -33.77
CA SER A 262 4.86 22.17 -34.24
C SER A 262 5.03 22.26 -35.76
N CYS A 263 3.93 22.18 -36.53
CA CYS A 263 3.95 22.21 -38.01
C CYS A 263 2.70 22.91 -38.55
N GLU A 264 2.67 23.22 -39.86
CA GLU A 264 1.49 23.77 -40.54
C GLU A 264 0.39 22.72 -40.66
N LYS A 265 0.75 21.50 -41.07
CA LYS A 265 -0.09 20.32 -41.21
C LYS A 265 0.67 19.09 -40.81
N VAL A 266 -0.02 18.04 -40.39
CA VAL A 266 0.53 16.73 -40.10
C VAL A 266 0.27 15.83 -41.29
N GLU A 267 1.31 15.36 -41.96
CA GLU A 267 1.19 14.47 -43.12
C GLU A 267 1.08 13.00 -42.70
N PRO A 268 0.54 12.12 -43.56
CA PRO A 268 0.54 10.69 -43.34
C PRO A 268 1.96 10.13 -43.05
N GLY A 269 2.07 9.34 -41.95
CA GLY A 269 3.37 8.81 -41.48
C GLY A 269 4.12 9.73 -40.52
N GLU A 270 3.73 10.99 -40.40
CA GLU A 270 4.40 11.95 -39.50
C GLU A 270 3.81 11.99 -38.10
N SER A 271 4.64 12.47 -37.17
CA SER A 271 4.26 12.76 -35.79
C SER A 271 4.43 14.23 -35.48
N ALA A 272 3.48 14.84 -34.78
CA ALA A 272 3.53 16.25 -34.39
C ALA A 272 2.91 16.49 -33.00
N TYR A 273 3.34 17.57 -32.35
CA TYR A 273 2.63 18.08 -31.17
C TYR A 273 1.36 18.80 -31.64
N VAL A 274 0.24 18.42 -31.04
CA VAL A 274 -1.09 18.96 -31.35
C VAL A 274 -1.82 19.38 -30.09
N GLN A 275 -2.68 20.38 -30.21
CA GLN A 275 -3.73 20.64 -29.25
C GLN A 275 -5.05 20.15 -29.82
N LEU A 276 -5.67 19.17 -29.16
CA LEU A 276 -7.02 18.71 -29.46
C LEU A 276 -7.99 19.52 -28.62
N ARG A 277 -8.86 20.29 -29.30
CA ARG A 277 -9.88 21.15 -28.66
C ARG A 277 -11.20 20.41 -28.68
N LEU A 278 -11.55 19.85 -27.52
CA LEU A 278 -12.73 19.01 -27.36
C LEU A 278 -14.02 19.86 -27.40
N GLU A 279 -15.07 19.36 -28.03
CA GLU A 279 -16.40 20.01 -28.05
C GLU A 279 -17.09 19.91 -26.68
N GLU A 280 -16.76 18.86 -25.87
CA GLU A 280 -17.20 18.66 -24.49
C GLU A 280 -16.01 18.52 -23.54
N PRO A 281 -16.15 18.88 -22.25
CA PRO A 281 -15.08 18.68 -21.28
C PRO A 281 -14.86 17.18 -21.03
N ALA A 282 -13.59 16.79 -20.84
CA ALA A 282 -13.21 15.42 -20.50
C ALA A 282 -12.09 15.43 -19.46
N ALA A 283 -11.77 14.27 -18.92
CA ALA A 283 -10.69 14.10 -17.95
C ALA A 283 -9.83 12.90 -18.37
N PHE A 284 -8.55 13.17 -18.61
CA PHE A 284 -7.55 12.17 -18.98
C PHE A 284 -6.28 12.38 -18.14
N CYS A 285 -5.43 11.38 -18.12
CA CYS A 285 -4.12 11.45 -17.48
C CYS A 285 -2.99 11.56 -18.53
N PRO A 286 -1.87 12.20 -18.19
CA PRO A 286 -0.65 12.06 -18.98
C PRO A 286 -0.29 10.58 -19.15
N GLY A 287 0.08 10.19 -20.38
CA GLY A 287 0.34 8.79 -20.73
C GLY A 287 -0.86 8.04 -21.31
N ASP A 288 -2.08 8.54 -21.16
CA ASP A 288 -3.25 7.90 -21.77
C ASP A 288 -3.12 7.92 -23.29
N ARG A 289 -3.40 6.77 -23.92
CA ARG A 289 -3.36 6.60 -25.37
C ARG A 289 -4.72 6.97 -25.98
N PHE A 290 -4.69 7.49 -27.20
CA PHE A 290 -5.90 7.84 -27.93
C PHE A 290 -5.79 7.49 -29.41
N ILE A 291 -6.94 7.40 -30.07
CA ILE A 291 -7.05 7.34 -31.52
C ILE A 291 -7.92 8.47 -32.05
N VAL A 292 -7.67 8.87 -33.28
CA VAL A 292 -8.48 9.87 -33.99
C VAL A 292 -8.99 9.31 -35.32
N ARG A 293 -10.24 9.69 -35.63
CA ARG A 293 -10.90 9.35 -36.88
C ARG A 293 -11.45 10.60 -37.55
N PHE A 294 -11.49 10.62 -38.86
CA PHE A 294 -12.17 11.71 -39.55
C PHE A 294 -13.66 11.72 -39.23
N TYR A 295 -14.22 12.93 -39.19
CA TYR A 295 -15.66 13.09 -38.96
C TYR A 295 -16.49 12.48 -40.11
N SER A 296 -16.04 12.65 -41.37
CA SER A 296 -16.68 12.05 -42.55
C SER A 296 -15.69 11.98 -43.71
N PRO A 297 -15.52 10.81 -44.36
CA PRO A 297 -15.97 9.48 -43.90
C PRO A 297 -15.28 9.03 -42.61
N LEU A 298 -15.89 8.14 -41.85
CA LEU A 298 -15.35 7.56 -40.62
C LEU A 298 -14.18 6.61 -40.95
N GLU A 299 -12.98 7.15 -40.97
CA GLU A 299 -11.72 6.42 -41.24
C GLU A 299 -10.75 6.66 -40.06
N THR A 300 -10.11 5.60 -39.55
CA THR A 300 -9.07 5.72 -38.54
C THR A 300 -7.82 6.25 -39.22
N ILE A 301 -7.34 7.42 -38.76
CA ILE A 301 -6.25 8.13 -39.41
C ILE A 301 -4.98 8.19 -38.58
N GLY A 302 -5.07 8.00 -37.28
CA GLY A 302 -3.93 8.10 -36.40
C GLY A 302 -4.33 7.99 -34.93
N GLY A 303 -3.36 8.24 -34.08
CA GLY A 303 -3.51 8.25 -32.64
C GLY A 303 -2.24 8.75 -31.97
N GLY A 304 -2.14 8.60 -30.67
CA GLY A 304 -0.97 9.07 -29.96
C GLY A 304 -1.10 8.99 -28.45
N ILE A 305 -0.32 9.83 -27.79
CA ILE A 305 -0.22 9.88 -26.34
C ILE A 305 -0.61 11.28 -25.82
N ILE A 306 -1.39 11.31 -24.76
CA ILE A 306 -1.75 12.55 -24.05
C ILE A 306 -0.56 12.96 -23.19
N LEU A 307 -0.09 14.19 -23.37
CA LEU A 307 1.02 14.75 -22.60
C LEU A 307 0.53 15.53 -21.39
N GLU A 308 -0.55 16.30 -21.56
CA GLU A 308 -1.19 17.05 -20.46
C GLU A 308 -2.63 17.48 -20.78
N MET A 309 -3.40 17.75 -19.74
CA MET A 309 -4.67 18.48 -19.85
C MET A 309 -4.39 19.98 -19.79
N GLY A 310 -4.51 20.67 -20.94
CA GLY A 310 -4.27 22.11 -21.09
C GLY A 310 -5.31 22.97 -20.36
N GLU A 311 -4.98 24.23 -20.07
CA GLU A 311 -5.90 25.20 -19.43
C GLU A 311 -6.52 26.17 -20.44
N LYS A 312 -5.79 26.45 -21.50
CA LYS A 312 -6.13 27.46 -22.50
C LYS A 312 -5.73 27.03 -23.91
N LYS A 313 -6.13 27.82 -24.88
CA LYS A 313 -5.69 27.67 -26.27
C LYS A 313 -4.19 27.98 -26.37
N GLU A 314 -3.43 27.06 -26.89
CA GLU A 314 -2.01 27.27 -27.17
C GLU A 314 -1.80 27.94 -28.54
N ARG A 315 -0.66 28.64 -28.68
CA ARG A 315 -0.26 29.28 -29.92
C ARG A 315 0.63 28.34 -30.73
N LYS A 316 0.41 28.30 -32.05
CA LYS A 316 1.31 27.58 -32.97
C LYS A 316 2.73 28.13 -32.90
N PHE A 317 3.71 27.26 -33.12
CA PHE A 317 5.15 27.60 -33.21
C PHE A 317 5.68 28.39 -32.00
N HIS A 318 5.08 28.23 -30.82
CA HIS A 318 5.56 28.91 -29.62
C HIS A 318 6.60 28.04 -28.91
N ASP A 319 7.88 28.46 -28.97
CA ASP A 319 9.01 27.69 -28.45
C ASP A 319 8.84 27.18 -27.01
N GLY A 320 8.36 28.04 -26.11
CA GLY A 320 8.12 27.65 -24.72
C GLY A 320 7.04 26.57 -24.54
N VAL A 321 6.07 26.49 -25.49
CA VAL A 321 5.07 25.42 -25.49
C VAL A 321 5.69 24.12 -25.99
N LEU A 322 6.44 24.21 -27.10
CA LEU A 322 7.07 23.03 -27.71
C LEU A 322 8.11 22.39 -26.79
N GLN A 323 8.97 23.21 -26.17
CA GLN A 323 9.95 22.73 -25.17
C GLN A 323 9.27 22.06 -23.97
N ARG A 324 8.16 22.62 -23.48
CA ARG A 324 7.39 22.01 -22.39
C ARG A 324 6.82 20.65 -22.79
N LEU A 325 6.23 20.54 -23.99
CA LEU A 325 5.64 19.30 -24.48
C LEU A 325 6.70 18.24 -24.73
N GLU A 326 7.87 18.62 -25.24
CA GLU A 326 9.01 17.74 -25.42
C GLU A 326 9.54 17.21 -24.07
N LEU A 327 9.64 18.10 -23.07
CA LEU A 327 10.05 17.69 -21.73
C LEU A 327 9.05 16.69 -21.11
N LEU A 328 7.74 16.93 -21.28
CA LEU A 328 6.70 16.03 -20.79
C LEU A 328 6.77 14.67 -21.50
N GLU A 329 6.96 14.66 -22.81
CA GLU A 329 7.15 13.43 -23.57
C GLU A 329 8.38 12.65 -23.10
N ASN A 330 9.53 13.33 -22.93
CA ASN A 330 10.75 12.70 -22.45
C ASN A 330 10.60 12.15 -21.03
N ASN A 331 9.84 12.81 -20.16
CA ASN A 331 9.58 12.33 -18.81
C ASN A 331 8.71 11.06 -18.82
N LEU A 332 7.66 11.01 -19.66
CA LEU A 332 6.82 9.81 -19.82
C LEU A 332 7.66 8.65 -20.36
N TRP A 333 8.47 8.90 -21.39
CA TRP A 333 9.36 7.89 -21.98
C TRP A 333 10.42 7.39 -21.01
N ASN A 334 11.02 8.29 -20.20
CA ASN A 334 11.99 7.92 -19.18
C ASN A 334 11.35 7.13 -18.03
N GLN A 335 10.08 7.38 -17.70
CA GLN A 335 9.34 6.58 -16.72
C GLN A 335 9.05 5.18 -17.27
N GLU A 336 8.65 5.04 -18.54
CA GLU A 336 8.46 3.75 -19.19
C GLU A 336 9.78 2.96 -19.28
N ASN A 337 10.90 3.62 -19.67
CA ASN A 337 12.22 2.99 -19.77
C ASN A 337 12.92 2.75 -18.43
N LYS A 338 12.67 3.58 -17.40
CA LYS A 338 13.14 3.31 -16.03
C LYS A 338 12.46 2.09 -15.45
N CYS A 339 11.17 1.90 -15.70
CA CYS A 339 10.48 0.66 -15.33
C CYS A 339 11.17 -0.58 -15.93
N SER A 340 11.61 -0.51 -17.19
CA SER A 340 12.27 -1.65 -17.85
C SER A 340 13.75 -1.84 -17.47
N LYS A 341 14.46 -0.80 -17.00
CA LYS A 341 15.88 -0.87 -16.56
C LYS A 341 16.08 -1.00 -15.05
N GLU A 342 15.11 -0.56 -14.23
CA GLU A 342 15.15 -0.65 -12.75
C GLU A 342 14.57 -1.97 -12.20
N ILE A 343 14.06 -2.87 -13.07
CA ILE A 343 13.54 -4.17 -12.65
C ILE A 343 14.60 -5.01 -11.91
N PRO A 344 15.87 -5.16 -12.39
CA PRO A 344 16.90 -5.90 -11.66
C PRO A 344 17.27 -5.24 -10.32
N ASP A 345 17.33 -3.90 -10.27
CA ASP A 345 17.68 -3.17 -9.05
C ASP A 345 16.51 -3.10 -8.07
N ARG A 346 15.25 -3.10 -8.56
CA ARG A 346 14.04 -3.15 -7.72
C ARG A 346 13.76 -4.55 -7.17
N GLU A 347 13.95 -5.60 -7.96
CA GLU A 347 13.88 -6.97 -7.45
C GLU A 347 14.93 -7.20 -6.38
N LYS A 348 16.13 -6.72 -6.59
CA LYS A 348 17.20 -6.76 -5.60
C LYS A 348 16.83 -5.95 -4.35
N SER A 349 16.30 -4.73 -4.52
CA SER A 349 15.81 -3.89 -3.43
C SER A 349 14.60 -4.52 -2.72
N LEU A 350 13.66 -5.13 -3.43
CA LEU A 350 12.50 -5.82 -2.86
C LEU A 350 12.91 -7.11 -2.14
N GLN A 351 13.84 -7.89 -2.73
CA GLN A 351 14.42 -9.06 -2.07
C GLN A 351 15.25 -8.66 -0.85
N GLU A 352 16.00 -7.56 -0.90
CA GLU A 352 16.72 -7.00 0.24
C GLU A 352 15.74 -6.53 1.33
N GLN A 353 14.62 -5.91 0.96
CA GLN A 353 13.56 -5.50 1.89
C GLN A 353 12.86 -6.71 2.53
N ILE A 354 12.43 -7.71 1.75
CA ILE A 354 11.85 -8.96 2.26
C ILE A 354 12.86 -9.71 3.15
N SER A 355 14.14 -9.71 2.76
CA SER A 355 15.21 -10.30 3.57
C SER A 355 15.41 -9.53 4.87
N LEU A 356 15.28 -8.20 4.85
CA LEU A 356 15.39 -7.36 6.05
C LEU A 356 14.19 -7.55 6.98
N GLU A 357 12.97 -7.60 6.45
CA GLU A 357 11.74 -7.92 7.20
C GLU A 357 11.85 -9.26 7.91
N LYS A 358 12.26 -10.28 7.17
CA LYS A 358 12.50 -11.62 7.75
C LYS A 358 13.56 -11.59 8.84
N ARG A 359 14.67 -10.90 8.63
CA ARG A 359 15.73 -10.75 9.65
C ARG A 359 15.24 -10.02 10.89
N ILE A 360 14.39 -9.00 10.74
CA ILE A 360 13.77 -8.30 11.87
C ILE A 360 12.90 -9.26 12.67
N MET A 361 12.05 -10.04 12.00
CA MET A 361 11.17 -11.00 12.66
C MET A 361 11.94 -12.13 13.34
N ASP A 362 12.92 -12.72 12.65
CA ASP A 362 13.78 -13.79 13.19
C ASP A 362 14.57 -13.31 14.43
N GLU A 363 15.07 -12.08 14.42
CA GLU A 363 15.79 -11.47 15.53
C GLU A 363 14.87 -11.19 16.73
N LEU A 364 13.65 -10.67 16.47
CA LEU A 364 12.63 -10.45 17.50
C LEU A 364 12.24 -11.78 18.16
N GLU A 365 11.96 -12.82 17.39
CA GLU A 365 11.60 -14.14 17.92
C GLU A 365 12.74 -14.78 18.70
N SER A 366 13.96 -14.71 18.19
CA SER A 366 15.16 -15.21 18.86
C SER A 366 15.40 -14.49 20.19
N TRP A 367 15.33 -13.15 20.18
CA TRP A 367 15.53 -12.35 21.38
C TRP A 367 14.44 -12.59 22.42
N LEU A 368 13.16 -12.64 22.03
CA LEU A 368 12.05 -12.93 22.93
C LEU A 368 12.08 -14.35 23.48
N SER A 369 12.61 -15.29 22.72
CA SER A 369 12.85 -16.66 23.21
C SER A 369 13.95 -16.72 24.29
N ALA A 370 14.95 -15.85 24.18
CA ALA A 370 16.01 -15.69 25.20
C ALA A 370 15.52 -14.88 26.42
N HIS A 371 14.51 -14.04 26.26
CA HIS A 371 13.96 -13.14 27.28
C HIS A 371 12.45 -13.34 27.46
N PRO A 372 12.00 -14.51 27.93
CA PRO A 372 10.61 -14.95 27.90
C PRO A 372 9.66 -14.08 28.74
N TYR A 373 10.19 -13.25 29.65
CA TYR A 373 9.44 -12.39 30.54
C TYR A 373 9.28 -10.94 30.05
N ARG A 374 9.89 -10.62 28.90
CA ARG A 374 9.81 -9.29 28.29
C ARG A 374 8.59 -9.19 27.37
N ARG A 375 7.90 -8.04 27.43
CA ARG A 375 6.75 -7.72 26.56
C ARG A 375 7.16 -7.40 25.12
N GLY A 376 8.40 -7.07 24.89
CA GLY A 376 8.97 -6.72 23.60
C GLY A 376 10.45 -6.43 23.71
N MET A 377 11.13 -6.40 22.58
CA MET A 377 12.54 -6.04 22.45
C MET A 377 12.69 -4.52 22.41
N PRO A 378 13.60 -3.91 23.17
CA PRO A 378 13.86 -2.47 23.05
C PRO A 378 14.31 -2.12 21.64
N LYS A 379 13.69 -1.08 21.05
CA LYS A 379 13.97 -0.63 19.68
C LYS A 379 15.46 -0.34 19.45
N THR A 380 16.15 0.24 20.44
CA THR A 380 17.58 0.50 20.39
C THR A 380 18.42 -0.78 20.28
N VAL A 381 18.02 -1.85 20.96
CA VAL A 381 18.69 -3.15 20.91
C VAL A 381 18.50 -3.78 19.53
N LEU A 382 17.26 -3.78 19.00
CA LEU A 382 16.94 -4.28 17.66
C LEU A 382 17.78 -3.57 16.59
N PHE A 383 17.84 -2.24 16.64
CA PHE A 383 18.64 -1.45 15.69
C PHE A 383 20.12 -1.81 15.75
N ASN A 384 20.70 -1.95 16.94
CA ASN A 384 22.11 -2.29 17.11
C ASN A 384 22.44 -3.69 16.58
N GLN A 385 21.55 -4.67 16.80
CA GLN A 385 21.77 -6.05 16.37
C GLN A 385 21.67 -6.19 14.84
N ILE A 386 20.69 -5.54 14.21
CA ILE A 386 20.48 -5.64 12.76
C ILE A 386 21.50 -4.80 11.99
N SER A 387 21.75 -3.56 12.43
CA SER A 387 22.64 -2.63 11.71
C SER A 387 24.13 -2.94 11.89
N LYS A 388 24.49 -3.75 12.88
CA LYS A 388 25.89 -4.03 13.27
C LYS A 388 26.74 -2.75 13.36
N GLY A 389 26.14 -1.63 13.79
CA GLY A 389 26.79 -0.34 13.98
C GLY A 389 26.87 0.57 12.73
N LYS A 390 26.30 0.19 11.60
CA LYS A 390 26.26 1.03 10.37
C LYS A 390 25.06 1.99 10.40
N LYS A 391 25.30 3.28 10.61
CA LYS A 391 24.25 4.31 10.71
C LYS A 391 23.34 4.46 9.47
N GLU A 392 23.85 4.14 8.27
CA GLU A 392 23.08 4.22 7.02
C GLU A 392 21.93 3.21 6.98
N GLN A 393 22.11 2.02 7.57
CA GLN A 393 21.08 0.99 7.62
C GLN A 393 19.94 1.32 8.60
N ASN A 394 20.13 2.21 9.56
CA ASN A 394 19.11 2.59 10.52
C ASN A 394 17.87 3.24 9.88
N ARG A 395 18.04 3.96 8.76
CA ARG A 395 16.92 4.54 8.01
C ARG A 395 16.07 3.47 7.30
N GLU A 396 16.71 2.45 6.79
CA GLU A 396 16.04 1.33 6.12
C GLU A 396 15.27 0.46 7.13
N ILE A 397 15.91 0.14 8.27
CA ILE A 397 15.28 -0.57 9.38
C ILE A 397 14.06 0.20 9.90
N GLN A 398 14.17 1.54 10.04
CA GLN A 398 13.05 2.38 10.49
C GLN A 398 11.87 2.34 9.49
N LYS A 399 12.12 2.42 8.19
CA LYS A 399 11.08 2.32 7.15
C LYS A 399 10.42 0.95 7.16
N CYS A 400 11.22 -0.10 7.29
CA CYS A 400 10.76 -1.47 7.32
C CYS A 400 9.87 -1.75 8.55
N LEU A 401 10.25 -1.21 9.72
CA LEU A 401 9.43 -1.32 10.94
C LEU A 401 8.09 -0.61 10.82
N ILE A 402 8.04 0.57 10.18
CA ILE A 402 6.77 1.29 9.94
C ILE A 402 5.85 0.44 9.05
N LEU A 403 6.38 -0.16 7.98
CA LEU A 403 5.60 -1.04 7.11
C LEU A 403 5.11 -2.30 7.83
N LEU A 404 5.95 -2.93 8.66
CA LEU A 404 5.57 -4.09 9.47
C LEU A 404 4.49 -3.74 10.51
N GLU A 405 4.50 -2.53 11.05
CA GLU A 405 3.47 -2.01 11.96
C GLU A 405 2.16 -1.71 11.21
N GLU A 406 2.23 -1.08 10.02
CA GLU A 406 1.07 -0.83 9.15
C GLU A 406 0.40 -2.13 8.66
N HIS A 407 1.19 -3.18 8.39
CA HIS A 407 0.68 -4.50 8.00
C HIS A 407 0.22 -5.36 9.19
N GLY A 408 0.35 -4.84 10.42
CA GLY A 408 -0.06 -5.57 11.62
C GLY A 408 0.83 -6.77 11.96
N ASN A 409 2.08 -6.80 11.54
CA ASN A 409 3.02 -7.88 11.86
C ASN A 409 3.77 -7.65 13.18
N VAL A 410 3.97 -6.40 13.55
CA VAL A 410 4.61 -6.00 14.80
C VAL A 410 3.82 -4.90 15.51
N GLY A 411 3.85 -4.91 16.84
CA GLY A 411 3.28 -3.86 17.69
C GLY A 411 4.37 -3.07 18.41
N CYS A 412 4.14 -1.77 18.60
CA CYS A 412 5.03 -0.89 19.36
C CYS A 412 4.38 -0.53 20.71
N ILE A 413 5.04 -0.87 21.81
CA ILE A 413 4.59 -0.57 23.17
C ILE A 413 5.49 0.53 23.74
N ARG A 414 4.90 1.67 24.13
CA ARG A 414 5.63 2.76 24.79
C ARG A 414 5.49 2.65 26.29
N LEU A 415 6.61 2.46 26.98
CA LEU A 415 6.69 2.50 28.43
C LEU A 415 7.23 3.86 28.86
N GLN A 416 6.47 4.61 29.68
CA GLN A 416 6.93 5.85 30.29
C GLN A 416 7.66 5.51 31.59
N GLN A 417 8.94 5.86 31.66
CA GLN A 417 9.73 5.92 32.90
C GLN A 417 9.90 7.38 33.32
N GLU A 418 10.19 7.64 34.61
CA GLU A 418 10.18 8.99 35.23
C GLU A 418 10.97 10.08 34.45
N ASN A 419 11.96 9.70 33.63
CA ASN A 419 12.76 10.65 32.81
C ASN A 419 13.03 10.19 31.38
N SER A 420 12.43 9.08 30.90
CA SER A 420 12.65 8.55 29.55
C SER A 420 11.47 7.71 29.08
N SER A 421 11.25 7.64 27.77
CA SER A 421 10.31 6.70 27.16
C SER A 421 11.09 5.59 26.44
N ILE A 422 10.79 4.34 26.73
CA ILE A 422 11.36 3.19 26.05
C ILE A 422 10.31 2.64 25.08
N GLU A 423 10.66 2.51 23.80
CA GLU A 423 9.84 1.85 22.80
C GLU A 423 10.24 0.37 22.73
N LEU A 424 9.27 -0.52 22.98
CA LEU A 424 9.42 -1.97 22.85
C LEU A 424 8.71 -2.43 21.60
N ILE A 425 9.33 -3.33 20.83
CA ILE A 425 8.79 -3.92 19.61
C ILE A 425 8.56 -5.39 19.86
N SER A 426 7.38 -5.88 19.48
CA SER A 426 7.01 -7.30 19.60
C SER A 426 6.21 -7.74 18.38
N PRO A 427 6.21 -9.03 18.01
CA PRO A 427 5.26 -9.57 17.05
C PRO A 427 3.82 -9.30 17.49
N GLU A 428 2.90 -9.10 16.53
CA GLU A 428 1.50 -8.87 16.86
C GLU A 428 0.88 -10.06 17.60
N GLY A 429 0.06 -9.77 18.62
CA GLY A 429 -0.55 -10.81 19.45
C GLY A 429 0.41 -11.51 20.40
N TYR A 430 1.70 -11.10 20.47
CA TYR A 430 2.64 -11.68 21.41
C TYR A 430 2.20 -11.50 22.86
N LYS A 431 2.15 -12.61 23.60
CA LYS A 431 1.86 -12.64 25.03
C LYS A 431 3.02 -13.30 25.75
N VAL A 432 3.48 -12.66 26.83
CA VAL A 432 4.47 -13.25 27.73
C VAL A 432 3.96 -14.58 28.26
N LYS A 433 4.71 -15.65 28.06
CA LYS A 433 4.35 -16.97 28.57
C LYS A 433 4.62 -17.02 30.07
N GLU A 434 3.59 -17.24 30.85
CA GLU A 434 3.74 -17.48 32.29
C GLU A 434 4.40 -18.85 32.49
N THR A 435 5.54 -18.84 33.15
CA THR A 435 6.31 -20.08 33.43
C THR A 435 6.04 -20.55 34.86
N GLU A 436 6.49 -21.79 35.19
CA GLU A 436 6.43 -22.30 36.55
C GLU A 436 7.16 -21.41 37.56
N GLU A 437 8.23 -20.73 37.12
CA GLU A 437 9.04 -19.85 37.96
C GLU A 437 8.26 -18.63 38.44
N VAL A 438 7.44 -18.00 37.56
CA VAL A 438 6.54 -16.90 37.92
C VAL A 438 5.50 -17.37 38.94
N SER A 439 4.89 -18.53 38.70
CA SER A 439 3.91 -19.10 39.64
C SER A 439 4.50 -19.37 41.02
N LYS A 440 5.71 -19.89 41.08
CA LYS A 440 6.43 -20.13 42.33
C LYS A 440 6.77 -18.85 43.09
N LEU A 441 7.19 -17.79 42.38
CA LEU A 441 7.41 -16.49 43.01
C LEU A 441 6.10 -15.89 43.56
N ARG A 442 4.98 -16.04 42.85
CA ARG A 442 3.66 -15.66 43.41
C ARG A 442 3.32 -16.42 44.66
N GLU A 443 3.57 -17.72 44.71
CA GLU A 443 3.38 -18.55 45.91
C GLU A 443 4.27 -18.09 47.07
N ILE A 444 5.53 -17.69 46.83
CA ILE A 444 6.43 -17.14 47.83
C ILE A 444 5.82 -15.86 48.43
N PHE A 445 5.41 -14.90 47.57
CA PHE A 445 4.76 -13.67 48.04
C PHE A 445 3.43 -13.96 48.78
N ALA A 446 2.62 -14.90 48.30
CA ALA A 446 1.38 -15.32 48.92
C ALA A 446 1.59 -15.99 50.27
N SER A 447 2.64 -16.83 50.41
CA SER A 447 2.94 -17.53 51.68
C SER A 447 3.40 -16.59 52.80
N GLN A 448 3.91 -15.42 52.46
CA GLN A 448 4.28 -14.35 53.42
C GLN A 448 3.13 -13.41 53.74
N SER A 449 2.02 -13.49 52.98
CA SER A 449 0.83 -12.67 53.17
C SER A 449 -0.03 -13.22 54.29
N ASP A 450 0.18 -12.69 55.50
CA ASP A 450 -0.69 -12.90 56.65
C ASP A 450 -1.66 -11.70 56.69
N GLU A 451 -2.99 -11.92 56.87
CA GLU A 451 -4.04 -10.90 56.64
C GLU A 451 -3.81 -9.56 57.37
N ASN A 452 -2.96 -9.55 58.40
CA ASN A 452 -2.71 -8.38 59.23
C ASN A 452 -1.25 -7.88 59.26
N LYS A 453 -0.27 -8.55 58.63
CA LYS A 453 1.17 -8.18 58.70
C LYS A 453 1.70 -7.64 57.40
N VAL A 454 2.41 -6.49 57.51
CA VAL A 454 3.18 -5.94 56.40
C VAL A 454 4.53 -6.65 56.32
N PHE A 455 4.86 -7.22 55.18
CA PHE A 455 6.14 -7.88 54.92
C PHE A 455 6.89 -7.24 53.77
N PHE A 456 8.21 -7.38 53.78
CA PHE A 456 9.13 -6.93 52.77
C PHE A 456 10.17 -8.01 52.54
N LEU A 457 10.41 -8.34 51.29
CA LEU A 457 11.45 -9.31 50.88
C LEU A 457 12.58 -8.59 50.16
N ASN A 458 13.81 -8.81 50.62
CA ASN A 458 14.97 -8.28 49.91
C ASN A 458 15.40 -9.23 48.78
N LYS A 459 16.20 -8.71 47.85
CA LYS A 459 16.69 -9.46 46.70
C LYS A 459 17.40 -10.76 47.10
N VAL A 460 18.20 -10.77 48.15
CA VAL A 460 18.95 -11.94 48.61
C VAL A 460 18.02 -13.03 49.15
N GLU A 461 16.97 -12.63 49.88
CA GLU A 461 15.94 -13.56 50.37
C GLU A 461 15.19 -14.17 49.17
N LEU A 462 14.83 -13.34 48.19
CA LEU A 462 14.17 -13.82 46.95
C LEU A 462 15.07 -14.76 46.13
N GLU A 463 16.36 -14.47 46.01
CA GLU A 463 17.33 -15.36 45.37
C GLU A 463 17.40 -16.71 46.08
N THR A 464 17.47 -16.71 47.42
CA THR A 464 17.49 -17.95 48.22
C THR A 464 16.23 -18.78 48.04
N PHE A 465 15.05 -18.15 48.07
CA PHE A 465 13.77 -18.81 47.83
C PHE A 465 13.67 -19.33 46.40
N PHE A 466 14.09 -18.52 45.41
CA PHE A 466 14.06 -18.88 44.01
C PHE A 466 14.98 -20.07 43.66
N GLU A 467 16.19 -20.10 44.23
CA GLU A 467 17.13 -21.22 44.07
C GLU A 467 16.60 -22.50 44.75
N SER A 468 15.98 -22.40 45.92
CA SER A 468 15.40 -23.53 46.62
C SER A 468 14.20 -24.16 45.89
N ALA A 469 13.42 -23.34 45.18
CA ALA A 469 12.24 -23.76 44.45
C ALA A 469 12.54 -24.41 43.09
N ARG A 470 13.76 -24.29 42.58
CA ARG A 470 14.17 -24.88 41.28
C ARG A 470 14.46 -26.39 41.39
N LYS A 471 13.82 -27.18 40.52
CA LYS A 471 14.05 -28.61 40.41
C LYS A 471 15.29 -28.97 39.59
N THR A 472 15.89 -28.05 38.81
CA THR A 472 16.98 -28.29 37.87
C THR A 472 18.22 -27.42 38.12
N LYS A 473 19.34 -28.04 38.55
CA LYS A 473 20.63 -27.36 38.88
C LYS A 473 21.51 -26.98 37.65
N LYS A 474 20.96 -26.73 36.46
CA LYS A 474 21.77 -26.59 35.22
C LYS A 474 22.16 -25.19 34.78
N LYS A 475 21.74 -24.12 35.45
CA LYS A 475 22.14 -22.74 35.09
C LYS A 475 23.17 -22.17 36.09
N SER A 476 24.08 -21.31 35.61
CA SER A 476 25.04 -20.62 36.48
C SER A 476 24.32 -19.67 37.42
N ARG A 477 24.93 -19.36 38.57
CA ARG A 477 24.37 -18.40 39.58
C ARG A 477 24.06 -17.03 38.97
N ILE A 478 24.91 -16.55 38.06
CA ILE A 478 24.70 -15.25 37.35
C ILE A 478 23.47 -15.29 36.47
N GLN A 479 23.29 -16.34 35.67
CA GLN A 479 22.09 -16.50 34.82
C GLN A 479 20.79 -16.62 35.63
N SER A 480 20.87 -17.16 36.85
CA SER A 480 19.76 -17.25 37.78
C SER A 480 19.36 -15.89 38.35
N GLN A 481 20.33 -15.00 38.60
CA GLN A 481 20.08 -13.65 39.12
C GLN A 481 19.45 -12.74 38.05
N ASP A 482 19.94 -12.81 36.80
CA ASP A 482 19.38 -12.04 35.68
C ASP A 482 17.94 -12.46 35.38
N GLU A 483 17.65 -13.76 35.42
CA GLU A 483 16.31 -14.30 35.20
C GLU A 483 15.35 -13.87 36.33
N LEU A 484 15.79 -13.90 37.60
CA LEU A 484 14.99 -13.41 38.72
C LEU A 484 14.64 -11.93 38.54
N MET A 485 15.60 -11.11 38.12
CA MET A 485 15.34 -9.68 37.88
C MET A 485 14.33 -9.46 36.75
N GLU A 486 14.39 -10.24 35.69
CA GLU A 486 13.40 -10.17 34.61
C GLU A 486 12.00 -10.56 35.06
N ILE A 487 11.88 -11.61 35.90
CA ILE A 487 10.59 -12.01 36.46
C ILE A 487 10.05 -10.94 37.42
N LEU A 488 10.88 -10.38 38.29
CA LEU A 488 10.46 -9.31 39.19
C LEU A 488 9.99 -8.05 38.42
N ASN A 489 10.70 -7.66 37.36
CA ASN A 489 10.27 -6.59 36.47
C ASN A 489 8.92 -6.90 35.81
N TYR A 490 8.72 -8.12 35.31
CA TYR A 490 7.46 -8.55 34.74
C TYR A 490 6.30 -8.47 35.73
N MET A 491 6.51 -8.96 36.98
CA MET A 491 5.50 -8.88 38.04
C MET A 491 5.21 -7.42 38.46
N GLN A 492 6.20 -6.52 38.44
CA GLN A 492 6.00 -5.09 38.65
C GLN A 492 5.17 -4.45 37.52
N GLU A 493 5.45 -4.78 36.25
CA GLU A 493 4.68 -4.31 35.10
C GLU A 493 3.21 -4.78 35.15
N LYS A 494 2.96 -5.95 35.76
CA LYS A 494 1.62 -6.49 36.02
C LYS A 494 0.94 -5.87 37.25
N ASN A 495 1.61 -4.98 37.97
CA ASN A 495 1.17 -4.41 39.24
C ASN A 495 0.90 -5.47 40.32
N GLU A 496 1.56 -6.61 40.28
CA GLU A 496 1.47 -7.65 41.32
C GLU A 496 2.34 -7.33 42.51
N ILE A 497 3.54 -6.81 42.27
CA ILE A 497 4.50 -6.40 43.28
C ILE A 497 4.96 -4.95 43.07
N THR A 498 5.54 -4.36 44.11
CA THR A 498 6.12 -3.02 44.09
C THR A 498 7.49 -3.03 44.75
N GLU A 499 8.48 -2.43 44.14
CA GLU A 499 9.77 -2.16 44.78
C GLU A 499 9.61 -0.98 45.76
N VAL A 500 9.86 -1.22 47.03
CA VAL A 500 9.67 -0.28 48.13
C VAL A 500 10.88 0.65 48.30
N CYS A 501 12.06 0.08 48.29
CA CYS A 501 13.36 0.76 48.22
C CYS A 501 14.30 -0.12 47.41
N GLU A 502 15.56 0.30 47.25
CA GLU A 502 16.52 -0.42 46.41
C GLU A 502 16.58 -1.91 46.74
N SER A 503 16.16 -2.75 45.77
CA SER A 503 16.15 -4.21 45.85
C SER A 503 15.26 -4.82 46.97
N VAL A 504 14.23 -4.12 47.44
CA VAL A 504 13.26 -4.61 48.44
C VAL A 504 11.86 -4.53 47.86
N TYR A 505 11.14 -5.63 47.86
CA TYR A 505 9.85 -5.83 47.19
C TYR A 505 8.74 -6.22 48.17
N THR A 506 7.51 -5.83 47.84
CA THR A 506 6.29 -6.27 48.54
C THR A 506 5.14 -6.34 47.54
N THR A 507 3.98 -6.88 47.93
CA THR A 507 2.81 -6.90 47.03
C THR A 507 2.21 -5.51 46.87
N THR A 508 1.60 -5.25 45.72
CA THR A 508 0.93 -3.98 45.45
C THR A 508 -0.25 -3.74 46.41
N GLU A 509 -0.89 -4.80 46.86
CA GLU A 509 -1.93 -4.74 47.86
C GLU A 509 -1.43 -4.17 49.21
N ILE A 510 -0.26 -4.60 49.67
CA ILE A 510 0.39 -4.06 50.88
C ILE A 510 0.74 -2.58 50.71
N THR A 511 1.26 -2.18 49.55
CA THR A 511 1.54 -0.77 49.30
C THR A 511 0.30 0.10 49.29
N PHE A 512 -0.81 -0.42 48.77
CA PHE A 512 -2.12 0.25 48.88
C PHE A 512 -2.56 0.41 50.34
N LYS A 513 -2.46 -0.66 51.12
CA LYS A 513 -2.76 -0.64 52.56
C LYS A 513 -1.89 0.40 53.32
N ILE A 514 -0.59 0.43 53.01
CA ILE A 514 0.36 1.44 53.56
C ILE A 514 -0.10 2.86 53.25
N ARG A 515 -0.44 3.15 51.99
CA ARG A 515 -0.89 4.50 51.59
C ARG A 515 -2.18 4.91 52.31
N THR A 516 -3.15 4.00 52.37
CA THR A 516 -4.43 4.26 53.04
C THR A 516 -4.25 4.55 54.51
N GLU A 517 -3.50 3.72 55.22
CA GLU A 517 -3.31 3.89 56.69
C GLU A 517 -2.42 5.12 57.03
N VAL A 518 -1.36 5.36 56.28
CA VAL A 518 -0.52 6.56 56.44
C VAL A 518 -1.32 7.83 56.15
N SER A 519 -2.17 7.82 55.12
CA SER A 519 -3.10 8.94 54.85
C SER A 519 -4.07 9.17 56.00
N ARG A 520 -4.63 8.10 56.57
CA ARG A 520 -5.51 8.15 57.74
C ARG A 520 -4.80 8.72 58.97
N MET A 521 -3.58 8.25 59.24
CA MET A 521 -2.77 8.75 60.36
C MET A 521 -2.47 10.26 60.24
N LEU A 522 -2.11 10.70 59.02
CA LEU A 522 -1.81 12.11 58.70
C LEU A 522 -3.04 13.01 58.67
N SER A 523 -4.23 12.43 58.53
CA SER A 523 -5.49 13.18 58.65
C SER A 523 -5.86 13.47 60.11
N VAL A 524 -5.39 12.64 61.04
CA VAL A 524 -5.66 12.77 62.48
C VAL A 524 -4.54 13.59 63.16
N SER A 525 -3.28 13.39 62.73
CA SER A 525 -2.10 14.04 63.29
C SER A 525 -1.28 14.70 62.20
N LYS A 526 -0.87 15.97 62.37
CA LYS A 526 -0.03 16.67 61.38
C LYS A 526 1.32 15.99 61.15
N VAL A 527 1.82 15.28 62.16
CA VAL A 527 3.11 14.57 62.16
C VAL A 527 2.88 13.16 62.69
N ILE A 528 3.50 12.18 62.04
CA ILE A 528 3.50 10.78 62.47
C ILE A 528 4.94 10.35 62.84
N THR A 529 5.03 9.52 63.86
CA THR A 529 6.32 9.02 64.39
C THR A 529 6.52 7.55 63.99
N LEU A 530 7.78 7.12 63.97
CA LEU A 530 8.17 5.73 63.67
C LEU A 530 7.50 4.74 64.65
N SER A 531 7.32 5.16 65.92
CA SER A 531 6.66 4.33 66.96
C SER A 531 5.16 4.10 66.66
N GLN A 532 4.47 5.15 66.19
CA GLN A 532 3.05 5.05 65.79
C GLN A 532 2.89 4.15 64.58
N VAL A 533 3.76 4.26 63.57
CA VAL A 533 3.75 3.37 62.41
C VAL A 533 4.00 1.91 62.79
N LYS A 534 4.98 1.69 63.68
CA LYS A 534 5.27 0.35 64.21
C LYS A 534 4.01 -0.27 64.90
N GLU A 535 3.30 0.51 65.67
CA GLU A 535 2.13 0.09 66.44
C GLU A 535 0.93 -0.19 65.51
N VAL A 536 0.62 0.74 64.62
CA VAL A 536 -0.52 0.63 63.66
C VAL A 536 -0.34 -0.56 62.72
N PHE A 537 0.84 -0.78 62.19
CA PHE A 537 1.12 -1.90 61.30
C PHE A 537 1.59 -3.18 61.99
N GLN A 538 1.64 -3.20 63.34
CA GLN A 538 2.11 -4.31 64.18
C GLN A 538 3.39 -4.94 63.64
N THR A 539 4.40 -4.09 63.28
CA THR A 539 5.58 -4.52 62.53
C THR A 539 6.89 -4.20 63.27
N SER A 540 8.00 -4.68 62.74
CA SER A 540 9.33 -4.39 63.32
C SER A 540 9.76 -2.93 63.04
N ARG A 541 10.71 -2.43 63.84
CA ARG A 541 11.30 -1.11 63.63
C ARG A 541 11.97 -0.98 62.24
N LYS A 542 12.54 -2.09 61.72
CA LYS A 542 13.11 -2.20 60.38
C LYS A 542 12.04 -1.96 59.29
N ASN A 543 10.93 -2.68 59.39
CA ASN A 543 9.84 -2.55 58.44
C ASN A 543 9.14 -1.17 58.53
N ALA A 544 9.01 -0.61 59.70
CA ALA A 544 8.44 0.74 59.86
C ALA A 544 9.35 1.83 59.17
N ARG A 545 10.65 1.63 59.14
CA ARG A 545 11.56 2.48 58.33
C ARG A 545 11.33 2.32 56.84
N LEU A 546 11.18 1.08 56.37
CA LEU A 546 10.91 0.82 54.94
C LEU A 546 9.57 1.45 54.49
N ILE A 547 8.56 1.48 55.38
CA ILE A 547 7.28 2.19 55.12
C ILE A 547 7.57 3.69 54.93
N PHE A 548 8.36 4.31 55.78
CA PHE A 548 8.72 5.73 55.61
C PHE A 548 9.53 5.99 54.36
N GLU A 549 10.54 5.16 54.06
CA GLU A 549 11.35 5.27 52.82
C GLU A 549 10.49 5.18 51.56
N TYR A 550 9.53 4.24 51.54
CA TYR A 550 8.58 4.11 50.44
C TYR A 550 7.70 5.34 50.32
N THR A 551 7.06 5.78 51.42
CA THR A 551 6.11 6.91 51.38
C THR A 551 6.83 8.24 51.07
N ASP A 552 8.10 8.43 51.50
CA ASP A 552 8.94 9.55 51.14
C ASP A 552 9.28 9.54 49.64
N ARG A 553 9.68 8.35 49.11
CA ARG A 553 10.03 8.19 47.69
C ARG A 553 8.86 8.52 46.75
N ILE A 554 7.64 8.12 47.09
CA ILE A 554 6.45 8.45 46.28
C ILE A 554 5.89 9.86 46.55
N GLY A 555 6.55 10.66 47.43
CA GLY A 555 6.14 12.02 47.77
C GLY A 555 4.88 12.10 48.67
N PHE A 556 4.53 11.02 49.32
CA PHE A 556 3.36 10.92 50.19
C PHE A 556 3.65 11.51 51.60
N THR A 557 4.86 11.30 52.07
CA THR A 557 5.40 11.90 53.32
C THR A 557 6.66 12.73 53.04
N ALA A 558 6.98 13.58 53.95
CA ALA A 558 8.24 14.38 53.95
C ALA A 558 8.85 14.35 55.35
N LYS A 559 10.19 14.37 55.40
CA LYS A 559 10.96 14.44 56.67
C LYS A 559 10.71 15.76 57.36
N GLU A 560 10.42 15.71 58.66
CA GLU A 560 10.25 16.89 59.48
C GLU A 560 11.13 16.73 60.74
N GLY A 561 12.14 17.56 60.88
CA GLY A 561 13.05 17.56 62.04
C GLY A 561 13.88 16.28 62.20
N ALA A 562 13.60 15.47 63.20
CA ALA A 562 14.31 14.23 63.48
C ALA A 562 14.02 13.15 62.42
N GLN A 563 14.97 12.21 62.18
CA GLN A 563 14.84 11.11 61.22
C GLN A 563 13.63 10.17 61.47
N THR A 564 12.97 10.30 62.58
CA THR A 564 11.86 9.45 63.07
C THR A 564 10.49 10.06 62.86
N GLU A 565 10.37 11.24 62.29
CA GLU A 565 9.12 11.98 62.13
C GLU A 565 8.83 12.30 60.64
N ARG A 566 7.56 12.25 60.24
CA ARG A 566 7.08 12.57 58.92
C ARG A 566 5.81 13.40 58.92
N SER A 567 5.76 14.40 58.05
CA SER A 567 4.52 15.16 57.75
C SER A 567 3.99 14.82 56.34
N ALA A 568 2.83 15.37 55.98
CA ALA A 568 2.24 15.16 54.67
C ALA A 568 3.08 15.73 53.55
N GLY A 569 3.48 14.88 52.62
CA GLY A 569 4.26 15.26 51.45
C GLY A 569 3.42 15.93 50.34
N ASN A 570 4.06 16.50 49.35
CA ASN A 570 3.42 17.26 48.25
C ASN A 570 2.35 16.49 47.48
N LYS A 571 2.51 15.18 47.33
CA LYS A 571 1.56 14.35 46.60
C LYS A 571 0.27 14.13 47.37
N LEU A 572 0.38 13.82 48.68
CA LEU A 572 -0.75 13.66 49.55
C LEU A 572 -1.54 14.97 49.72
N GLN A 573 -0.85 16.11 49.85
CA GLN A 573 -1.47 17.43 49.91
C GLN A 573 -2.28 17.74 48.64
N ARG A 574 -1.81 17.38 47.45
CA ARG A 574 -2.54 17.56 46.19
C ARG A 574 -3.75 16.65 46.07
N GLU A 575 -3.68 15.41 46.56
CA GLU A 575 -4.80 14.48 46.57
C GLU A 575 -5.89 14.93 47.55
N GLN A 576 -5.53 15.46 48.72
CA GLN A 576 -6.46 16.04 49.70
C GLN A 576 -7.16 17.31 49.20
N ILE A 577 -6.51 18.09 48.32
CA ILE A 577 -7.11 19.28 47.68
C ILE A 577 -8.09 18.87 46.55
N ARG A 578 -7.82 17.79 45.83
CA ARG A 578 -8.69 17.27 44.74
C ARG A 578 -9.91 16.48 45.26
N GLY A 579 -9.90 15.99 46.49
CA GLY A 579 -11.00 15.28 47.12
C GLY A 579 -11.98 16.19 47.89
N LYS A 580 -11.74 17.51 47.87
CA LYS A 580 -12.67 18.56 48.28
C LYS A 580 -13.22 19.25 47.01
#